data_b2377529d02958256a47796c7f83f6f6
#
_entry.id   b2377529d02958256a47796c7f83f6f6
#
_cell.length_a   1.000
_cell.length_b   1.000
_cell.length_c   1.000
_cell.angle_alpha   90.00
_cell.angle_beta   90.00
_cell.angle_gamma   90.00
#
_symmetry.space_group_name_H-M   'P 1'
#
loop_
_entity.id
_entity.type
_entity.pdbx_description
1 polymer ?
#
loop_
_entity_poly.entity_id
_entity_poly.type
_entity_poly.pdbx_seq_one_letter_code
_entity_poly.pdbx_strand_id
1 'polypeptide(L)'
;MAFIKPLLIRKHLAWMFFLLFFSCAQAEEYVAGRHYEILDSPSVTRDPSKVEVVEVFWFGCNHCYALESYIQPWKKTLPKDVDFWKSHATWNPTLKIHARLFYSAKALGIEDKIIPGAFTAIQREGRFLTGNSELEYFFRGFGVEKEKYLSVSNSFGVNNAVKQADNRMRQWTITGVPTLIVNGKYKVSGTREVGTDRLLDVVDFLIEKERRFLASSY
;
A
#
# COMPACT_ATOMS: atom_id res chain seq x y z
N MET A 1 50.45 60.49 4.24
CA MET A 1 50.63 59.08 4.59
C MET A 1 49.58 58.72 5.60
N ALA A 2 48.50 58.02 5.15
CA ALA A 2 47.38 57.58 6.01
C ALA A 2 47.40 56.07 6.10
N PHE A 3 47.62 55.53 7.31
CA PHE A 3 47.59 54.09 7.59
C PHE A 3 46.13 53.61 7.67
N ILE A 4 45.70 52.84 6.69
CA ILE A 4 44.39 52.16 6.70
C ILE A 4 44.53 50.90 7.56
N LYS A 5 43.75 50.83 8.65
CA LYS A 5 43.75 49.70 9.60
C LYS A 5 43.10 48.45 8.98
N PRO A 6 43.75 47.26 9.02
CA PRO A 6 43.22 45.99 8.46
C PRO A 6 42.30 45.23 9.43
N LEU A 7 41.45 45.93 10.19
CA LEU A 7 40.65 45.26 11.27
C LEU A 7 39.18 44.95 10.90
N LEU A 8 38.71 45.41 9.73
CA LEU A 8 37.30 45.25 9.37
C LEU A 8 37.01 44.02 8.50
N ILE A 9 38.01 43.44 7.85
CA ILE A 9 37.82 42.32 6.91
C ILE A 9 37.66 40.96 7.66
N ARG A 10 38.22 40.84 8.87
CA ARG A 10 38.17 39.58 9.66
C ARG A 10 36.81 39.24 10.27
N LYS A 11 35.93 40.20 10.48
CA LYS A 11 34.63 39.98 11.09
C LYS A 11 33.57 39.49 10.11
N HIS A 12 33.66 39.82 8.84
CA HIS A 12 32.70 39.37 7.82
C HIS A 12 32.96 37.95 7.32
N LEU A 13 34.21 37.47 7.35
CA LEU A 13 34.54 36.09 6.93
C LEU A 13 34.08 35.07 7.94
N ALA A 14 34.04 35.36 9.23
CA ALA A 14 33.54 34.45 10.28
C ALA A 14 32.00 34.30 10.24
N TRP A 15 31.29 35.32 9.77
CA TRP A 15 29.81 35.26 9.66
C TRP A 15 29.33 34.50 8.44
N MET A 16 30.10 34.46 7.37
CA MET A 16 29.78 33.70 6.14
C MET A 16 29.98 32.19 6.31
N PHE A 17 30.83 31.75 7.27
CA PHE A 17 31.03 30.32 7.58
C PHE A 17 29.93 29.73 8.50
N PHE A 18 29.17 30.59 9.20
CA PHE A 18 28.10 30.13 10.11
C PHE A 18 26.78 29.84 9.41
N LEU A 19 26.58 30.28 8.17
CA LEU A 19 25.35 30.07 7.40
C LEU A 19 25.30 28.75 6.59
N LEU A 20 26.40 27.97 6.57
CA LEU A 20 26.46 26.72 5.80
C LEU A 20 26.12 25.47 6.62
N PHE A 21 25.76 25.58 7.90
CA PHE A 21 25.49 24.44 8.76
C PHE A 21 24.01 24.22 9.11
N PHE A 22 23.08 24.88 8.43
CA PHE A 22 21.66 24.74 8.77
C PHE A 22 20.84 24.32 7.56
N SER A 23 20.98 23.05 7.15
CA SER A 23 19.96 22.32 6.40
C SER A 23 20.26 20.82 6.41
N CYS A 24 20.44 20.24 7.59
CA CYS A 24 20.09 18.83 7.75
C CYS A 24 18.59 18.81 8.11
N ALA A 25 17.72 18.81 7.10
CA ALA A 25 16.37 18.34 7.29
C ALA A 25 16.52 16.92 7.83
N GLN A 26 16.30 16.73 9.13
CA GLN A 26 16.18 15.40 9.71
C GLN A 26 14.94 14.79 9.06
N ALA A 27 15.15 14.00 8.00
CA ALA A 27 14.15 13.06 7.56
C ALA A 27 13.84 12.18 8.78
N GLU A 28 12.59 12.12 9.21
CA GLU A 28 12.16 11.26 10.30
C GLU A 28 12.56 9.84 9.94
N GLU A 29 13.50 9.27 10.68
CA GLU A 29 14.03 7.94 10.38
C GLU A 29 13.08 6.90 10.94
N TYR A 30 12.35 6.20 10.07
CA TYR A 30 11.49 5.10 10.49
C TYR A 30 12.34 3.87 10.84
N VAL A 31 12.07 3.28 12.01
CA VAL A 31 12.88 2.23 12.63
C VAL A 31 12.16 0.89 12.60
N ALA A 32 12.86 -0.18 12.21
CA ALA A 32 12.37 -1.56 12.27
C ALA A 32 12.03 -1.96 13.71
N GLY A 33 10.97 -2.75 13.88
CA GLY A 33 10.45 -3.17 15.17
C GLY A 33 9.57 -2.12 15.85
N ARG A 34 9.54 -0.88 15.33
CA ARG A 34 8.72 0.20 15.85
C ARG A 34 7.69 0.71 14.84
N HIS A 35 8.11 1.03 13.63
CA HIS A 35 7.26 1.60 12.59
C HIS A 35 6.92 0.59 11.49
N TYR A 36 7.78 -0.40 11.31
CA TYR A 36 7.58 -1.51 10.39
C TYR A 36 8.31 -2.76 10.90
N GLU A 37 7.90 -3.92 10.42
CA GLU A 37 8.55 -5.20 10.71
C GLU A 37 9.36 -5.67 9.49
N ILE A 38 10.48 -6.35 9.71
CA ILE A 38 11.21 -7.08 8.67
C ILE A 38 10.69 -8.50 8.66
N LEU A 39 10.26 -9.00 7.51
CA LEU A 39 9.78 -10.37 7.37
C LEU A 39 10.96 -11.37 7.49
N ASP A 40 10.77 -12.43 8.27
CA ASP A 40 11.79 -13.47 8.46
C ASP A 40 12.17 -14.17 7.14
N SER A 41 11.20 -14.27 6.23
CA SER A 41 11.37 -14.87 4.91
C SER A 41 10.85 -13.93 3.84
N PRO A 42 11.73 -13.17 3.17
CA PRO A 42 11.31 -12.32 2.06
C PRO A 42 10.65 -13.11 0.93
N SER A 43 9.62 -12.55 0.32
CA SER A 43 8.96 -13.14 -0.83
C SER A 43 9.49 -12.58 -2.15
N VAL A 44 9.41 -13.38 -3.21
CA VAL A 44 9.72 -12.92 -4.57
C VAL A 44 8.63 -11.95 -5.03
N THR A 45 9.04 -10.82 -5.61
CA THR A 45 8.18 -9.82 -6.21
C THR A 45 7.73 -10.24 -7.61
N ARG A 46 6.65 -9.63 -8.11
CA ARG A 46 6.14 -9.92 -9.47
C ARG A 46 7.10 -9.45 -10.57
N ASP A 47 7.78 -8.33 -10.32
CA ASP A 47 8.76 -7.74 -11.24
C ASP A 47 9.99 -7.31 -10.41
N PRO A 48 11.13 -8.01 -10.52
CA PRO A 48 12.33 -7.71 -9.75
C PRO A 48 13.01 -6.38 -10.14
N SER A 49 12.61 -5.77 -11.26
CA SER A 49 13.11 -4.45 -11.69
C SER A 49 12.38 -3.29 -11.00
N LYS A 50 11.34 -3.58 -10.20
CA LYS A 50 10.51 -2.57 -9.52
C LYS A 50 10.46 -2.80 -8.03
N VAL A 51 10.21 -1.74 -7.27
CA VAL A 51 9.81 -1.86 -5.87
C VAL A 51 8.32 -2.20 -5.81
N GLU A 52 8.00 -3.40 -5.33
CA GLU A 52 6.63 -3.86 -5.18
C GLU A 52 6.02 -3.36 -3.87
N VAL A 53 4.79 -2.83 -3.93
CA VAL A 53 4.00 -2.50 -2.75
C VAL A 53 2.66 -3.20 -2.83
N VAL A 54 2.34 -4.01 -1.81
CA VAL A 54 1.09 -4.77 -1.76
C VAL A 54 0.26 -4.34 -0.56
N GLU A 55 -0.93 -3.82 -0.79
CA GLU A 55 -1.89 -3.63 0.28
C GLU A 55 -2.71 -4.90 0.51
N VAL A 56 -2.65 -5.45 1.71
CA VAL A 56 -3.60 -6.48 2.17
C VAL A 56 -4.76 -5.79 2.86
N PHE A 57 -5.97 -6.02 2.38
CA PHE A 57 -7.17 -5.32 2.82
C PHE A 57 -8.41 -6.23 2.92
N TRP A 58 -9.48 -5.72 3.51
CA TRP A 58 -10.81 -6.31 3.54
C TRP A 58 -11.90 -5.25 3.38
N PHE A 59 -12.91 -5.50 2.57
CA PHE A 59 -14.03 -4.57 2.36
C PHE A 59 -14.82 -4.26 3.65
N GLY A 60 -14.90 -5.22 4.60
CA GLY A 60 -15.56 -5.03 5.90
C GLY A 60 -14.71 -4.29 6.94
N CYS A 61 -13.47 -3.91 6.62
CA CYS A 61 -12.58 -3.19 7.54
C CYS A 61 -12.76 -1.68 7.38
N ASN A 62 -13.21 -0.99 8.44
CA ASN A 62 -13.38 0.47 8.46
C ASN A 62 -12.04 1.23 8.30
N HIS A 63 -10.94 0.70 8.85
CA HIS A 63 -9.61 1.29 8.65
C HIS A 63 -9.11 1.15 7.21
N CYS A 64 -9.42 0.03 6.52
CA CYS A 64 -9.14 -0.11 5.09
C CYS A 64 -9.97 0.89 4.27
N TYR A 65 -11.25 1.06 4.62
CA TYR A 65 -12.11 2.06 3.97
C TYR A 65 -11.58 3.50 4.16
N ALA A 66 -11.15 3.84 5.38
CA ALA A 66 -10.54 5.14 5.65
C ALA A 66 -9.24 5.34 4.86
N LEU A 67 -8.40 4.29 4.76
CA LEU A 67 -7.12 4.35 4.04
C LEU A 67 -7.30 4.60 2.53
N GLU A 68 -8.42 4.21 1.92
CA GLU A 68 -8.70 4.48 0.50
C GLU A 68 -8.60 5.97 0.15
N SER A 69 -9.00 6.86 1.06
CA SER A 69 -8.92 8.32 0.84
C SER A 69 -7.48 8.83 0.71
N TYR A 70 -6.52 8.14 1.31
CA TYR A 70 -5.08 8.43 1.21
C TYR A 70 -4.43 7.68 0.05
N ILE A 71 -4.80 6.42 -0.19
CA ILE A 71 -4.24 5.59 -1.27
C ILE A 71 -4.57 6.15 -2.66
N GLN A 72 -5.80 6.64 -2.89
CA GLN A 72 -6.20 7.09 -4.21
C GLN A 72 -5.37 8.27 -4.75
N PRO A 73 -5.10 9.34 -3.99
CA PRO A 73 -4.16 10.38 -4.41
C PRO A 73 -2.71 9.89 -4.46
N TRP A 74 -2.25 9.15 -3.44
CA TRP A 74 -0.89 8.62 -3.34
C TRP A 74 -0.52 7.73 -4.53
N LYS A 75 -1.40 6.81 -4.94
CA LYS A 75 -1.19 5.95 -6.12
C LYS A 75 -0.86 6.73 -7.39
N LYS A 76 -1.38 7.97 -7.53
CA LYS A 76 -1.13 8.82 -8.70
C LYS A 76 0.25 9.48 -8.69
N THR A 77 0.88 9.57 -7.53
CA THR A 77 2.21 10.17 -7.36
C THR A 77 3.34 9.14 -7.43
N LEU A 78 3.02 7.85 -7.47
CA LEU A 78 4.03 6.80 -7.48
C LEU A 78 4.93 6.88 -8.72
N PRO A 79 6.25 6.74 -8.55
CA PRO A 79 7.19 6.60 -9.66
C PRO A 79 6.89 5.36 -10.52
N LYS A 80 7.33 5.36 -11.77
CA LYS A 80 7.12 4.24 -12.72
C LYS A 80 7.81 2.94 -12.32
N ASP A 81 8.82 3.03 -11.48
CA ASP A 81 9.58 1.92 -10.91
C ASP A 81 8.98 1.37 -9.62
N VAL A 82 7.76 1.80 -9.25
CA VAL A 82 6.97 1.24 -8.15
C VAL A 82 5.76 0.50 -8.70
N ASP A 83 5.58 -0.77 -8.27
CA ASP A 83 4.45 -1.62 -8.65
C ASP A 83 3.48 -1.78 -7.47
N PHE A 84 2.45 -0.93 -7.43
CA PHE A 84 1.41 -1.01 -6.38
C PHE A 84 0.22 -1.87 -6.82
N TRP A 85 -0.19 -2.79 -5.95
CA TRP A 85 -1.40 -3.59 -6.14
C TRP A 85 -2.02 -4.05 -4.82
N LYS A 86 -3.25 -4.60 -4.89
CA LYS A 86 -4.02 -5.02 -3.72
C LYS A 86 -4.17 -6.54 -3.65
N SER A 87 -4.16 -7.09 -2.45
CA SER A 87 -4.50 -8.47 -2.12
C SER A 87 -5.61 -8.50 -1.07
N HIS A 88 -6.63 -9.32 -1.26
CA HIS A 88 -7.72 -9.41 -0.30
C HIS A 88 -7.40 -10.43 0.82
N ALA A 89 -7.74 -10.10 2.07
CA ALA A 89 -7.63 -11.02 3.21
C ALA A 89 -8.61 -12.20 3.11
N THR A 90 -8.26 -13.36 3.71
CA THR A 90 -8.98 -14.63 3.51
C THR A 90 -9.17 -15.48 4.78
N TRP A 91 -9.06 -14.91 5.99
CA TRP A 91 -9.05 -15.66 7.27
C TRP A 91 -10.27 -16.53 7.53
N ASN A 92 -11.44 -16.16 7.04
CA ASN A 92 -12.69 -16.86 7.31
C ASN A 92 -13.58 -16.93 6.05
N PRO A 93 -14.70 -17.66 6.09
CA PRO A 93 -15.59 -17.83 4.93
C PRO A 93 -16.08 -16.51 4.33
N THR A 94 -16.47 -15.52 5.14
CA THR A 94 -16.93 -14.20 4.66
C THR A 94 -15.83 -13.49 3.88
N LEU A 95 -14.60 -13.46 4.41
CA LEU A 95 -13.47 -12.83 3.74
C LEU A 95 -13.13 -13.56 2.43
N LYS A 96 -13.28 -14.87 2.37
CA LYS A 96 -13.09 -15.66 1.13
C LYS A 96 -14.13 -15.33 0.06
N ILE A 97 -15.39 -15.06 0.46
CA ILE A 97 -16.43 -14.59 -0.46
C ILE A 97 -16.05 -13.20 -1.00
N HIS A 98 -15.63 -12.27 -0.14
CA HIS A 98 -15.19 -10.95 -0.55
C HIS A 98 -13.89 -10.99 -1.38
N ALA A 99 -12.97 -11.89 -1.09
CA ALA A 99 -11.80 -12.12 -1.92
C ALA A 99 -12.20 -12.60 -3.33
N ARG A 100 -13.17 -13.50 -3.43
CA ARG A 100 -13.74 -13.94 -4.71
C ARG A 100 -14.39 -12.78 -5.47
N LEU A 101 -15.16 -11.93 -4.79
CA LEU A 101 -15.72 -10.69 -5.36
C LEU A 101 -14.59 -9.84 -5.96
N PHE A 102 -13.56 -9.54 -5.17
CA PHE A 102 -12.41 -8.73 -5.59
C PHE A 102 -11.68 -9.33 -6.82
N TYR A 103 -11.33 -10.61 -6.76
CA TYR A 103 -10.61 -11.26 -7.87
C TYR A 103 -11.48 -11.48 -9.10
N SER A 104 -12.80 -11.59 -8.96
CA SER A 104 -13.74 -11.59 -10.09
C SER A 104 -13.74 -10.23 -10.78
N ALA A 105 -13.80 -9.13 -10.01
CA ALA A 105 -13.72 -7.78 -10.55
C ALA A 105 -12.38 -7.54 -11.29
N LYS A 106 -11.28 -8.04 -10.73
CA LYS A 106 -9.96 -7.96 -11.36
C LYS A 106 -9.90 -8.76 -12.67
N ALA A 107 -10.43 -9.98 -12.68
CA ALA A 107 -10.50 -10.81 -13.89
C ALA A 107 -11.40 -10.20 -14.99
N LEU A 108 -12.37 -9.37 -14.60
CA LEU A 108 -13.22 -8.61 -15.51
C LEU A 108 -12.63 -7.25 -15.93
N GLY A 109 -11.51 -6.81 -15.35
CA GLY A 109 -10.89 -5.51 -15.62
C GLY A 109 -11.70 -4.31 -15.13
N ILE A 110 -12.49 -4.50 -14.06
CA ILE A 110 -13.37 -3.46 -13.49
C ILE A 110 -13.11 -3.19 -12.01
N GLU A 111 -11.97 -3.64 -11.47
CA GLU A 111 -11.65 -3.49 -10.06
C GLU A 111 -11.66 -2.01 -9.60
N ASP A 112 -11.24 -1.08 -10.44
CA ASP A 112 -11.23 0.36 -10.10
C ASP A 112 -12.65 0.92 -9.86
N LYS A 113 -13.69 0.29 -10.41
CA LYS A 113 -15.11 0.63 -10.16
C LYS A 113 -15.70 -0.17 -9.00
N ILE A 114 -15.35 -1.45 -8.94
CA ILE A 114 -15.90 -2.38 -7.94
C ILE A 114 -15.35 -2.09 -6.55
N ILE A 115 -14.08 -1.75 -6.38
CA ILE A 115 -13.49 -1.49 -5.06
C ILE A 115 -14.24 -0.39 -4.30
N PRO A 116 -14.39 0.84 -4.84
CA PRO A 116 -15.14 1.88 -4.14
C PRO A 116 -16.62 1.52 -3.96
N GLY A 117 -17.23 0.83 -4.93
CA GLY A 117 -18.63 0.38 -4.83
C GLY A 117 -18.84 -0.65 -3.72
N ALA A 118 -17.94 -1.63 -3.58
CA ALA A 118 -18.03 -2.64 -2.54
C ALA A 118 -17.79 -2.04 -1.14
N PHE A 119 -16.82 -1.14 -1.01
CA PHE A 119 -16.65 -0.39 0.24
C PHE A 119 -17.89 0.43 0.59
N THR A 120 -18.49 1.15 -0.35
CA THR A 120 -19.72 1.92 -0.13
C THR A 120 -20.87 1.00 0.30
N ALA A 121 -21.10 -0.08 -0.44
CA ALA A 121 -22.17 -1.03 -0.14
C ALA A 121 -22.04 -1.60 1.29
N ILE A 122 -20.84 -2.00 1.69
CA ILE A 122 -20.63 -2.64 2.99
C ILE A 122 -20.55 -1.59 4.12
N GLN A 123 -19.77 -0.52 3.96
CA GLN A 123 -19.46 0.42 5.03
C GLN A 123 -20.52 1.50 5.24
N ARG A 124 -21.31 1.82 4.20
CA ARG A 124 -22.27 2.92 4.23
C ARG A 124 -23.71 2.46 4.09
N GLU A 125 -23.96 1.41 3.29
CA GLU A 125 -25.33 0.93 2.99
C GLU A 125 -25.72 -0.29 3.83
N GLY A 126 -24.79 -0.85 4.65
CA GLY A 126 -25.05 -1.99 5.51
C GLY A 126 -25.30 -3.30 4.75
N ARG A 127 -24.90 -3.38 3.49
CA ARG A 127 -24.98 -4.61 2.68
C ARG A 127 -23.84 -5.54 3.03
N PHE A 128 -24.11 -6.84 3.08
CA PHE A 128 -23.06 -7.81 3.45
C PHE A 128 -22.25 -8.33 2.25
N LEU A 129 -22.80 -8.31 1.05
CA LEU A 129 -22.21 -8.86 -0.18
C LEU A 129 -21.69 -10.30 -0.01
N THR A 130 -22.48 -11.15 0.66
CA THR A 130 -22.11 -12.55 0.95
C THR A 130 -23.02 -13.56 0.28
N GLY A 131 -24.24 -13.16 -0.11
CA GLY A 131 -25.20 -14.04 -0.80
C GLY A 131 -25.01 -14.02 -2.32
N ASN A 132 -25.18 -15.17 -2.98
CA ASN A 132 -25.03 -15.28 -4.44
C ASN A 132 -25.91 -14.28 -5.19
N SER A 133 -27.20 -14.20 -4.88
CA SER A 133 -28.13 -13.27 -5.54
C SER A 133 -27.76 -11.81 -5.29
N GLU A 134 -27.24 -11.49 -4.11
CA GLU A 134 -26.77 -10.14 -3.77
C GLU A 134 -25.53 -9.76 -4.60
N LEU A 135 -24.58 -10.68 -4.75
CA LEU A 135 -23.39 -10.49 -5.57
C LEU A 135 -23.73 -10.38 -7.06
N GLU A 136 -24.64 -11.21 -7.57
CA GLU A 136 -25.15 -11.11 -8.94
C GLU A 136 -25.78 -9.72 -9.18
N TYR A 137 -26.65 -9.26 -8.27
CA TYR A 137 -27.26 -7.94 -8.35
C TYR A 137 -26.22 -6.82 -8.27
N PHE A 138 -25.24 -6.95 -7.37
CA PHE A 138 -24.16 -5.99 -7.22
C PHE A 138 -23.36 -5.84 -8.52
N PHE A 139 -22.89 -6.93 -9.11
CA PHE A 139 -22.14 -6.90 -10.37
C PHE A 139 -22.97 -6.37 -11.55
N ARG A 140 -24.28 -6.65 -11.57
CA ARG A 140 -25.19 -6.10 -12.59
C ARG A 140 -25.23 -4.56 -12.54
N GLY A 141 -25.13 -3.95 -11.37
CA GLY A 141 -25.01 -2.51 -11.22
C GLY A 141 -23.78 -1.90 -11.90
N PHE A 142 -22.78 -2.72 -12.24
CA PHE A 142 -21.59 -2.34 -13.00
C PHE A 142 -21.57 -2.87 -14.45
N GLY A 143 -22.73 -3.31 -14.97
CA GLY A 143 -22.87 -3.77 -16.33
C GLY A 143 -22.39 -5.21 -16.59
N VAL A 144 -22.28 -6.02 -15.53
CA VAL A 144 -21.87 -7.45 -15.66
C VAL A 144 -23.11 -8.32 -15.53
N GLU A 145 -23.49 -9.00 -16.62
CA GLU A 145 -24.59 -9.94 -16.63
C GLU A 145 -24.34 -11.14 -15.72
N LYS A 146 -25.42 -11.71 -15.19
CA LYS A 146 -25.39 -12.85 -14.24
C LYS A 146 -24.53 -14.01 -14.73
N GLU A 147 -24.76 -14.48 -15.95
CA GLU A 147 -24.05 -15.62 -16.54
C GLU A 147 -22.54 -15.33 -16.64
N LYS A 148 -22.16 -14.10 -17.01
CA LYS A 148 -20.77 -13.66 -17.07
C LYS A 148 -20.14 -13.63 -15.70
N TYR A 149 -20.83 -13.06 -14.70
CA TYR A 149 -20.36 -13.06 -13.31
C TYR A 149 -20.13 -14.47 -12.80
N LEU A 150 -21.13 -15.36 -12.94
CA LEU A 150 -21.05 -16.76 -12.47
C LEU A 150 -19.91 -17.52 -13.14
N SER A 151 -19.75 -17.37 -14.46
CA SER A 151 -18.66 -17.97 -15.23
C SER A 151 -17.29 -17.52 -14.71
N VAL A 152 -17.10 -16.21 -14.49
CA VAL A 152 -15.83 -15.67 -14.03
C VAL A 152 -15.55 -16.02 -12.59
N SER A 153 -16.53 -15.84 -11.68
CA SER A 153 -16.35 -16.07 -10.25
C SER A 153 -16.04 -17.54 -9.90
N ASN A 154 -16.51 -18.48 -10.73
CA ASN A 154 -16.24 -19.91 -10.59
C ASN A 154 -15.04 -20.40 -11.43
N SER A 155 -14.39 -19.50 -12.17
CA SER A 155 -13.26 -19.86 -13.02
C SER A 155 -12.05 -20.37 -12.23
N PHE A 156 -11.23 -21.20 -12.88
CA PHE A 156 -9.96 -21.65 -12.30
C PHE A 156 -9.05 -20.45 -11.92
N GLY A 157 -9.02 -19.39 -12.73
CA GLY A 157 -8.21 -18.20 -12.49
C GLY A 157 -8.58 -17.51 -11.18
N VAL A 158 -9.88 -17.28 -10.93
CA VAL A 158 -10.36 -16.64 -9.69
C VAL A 158 -10.13 -17.57 -8.48
N ASN A 159 -10.41 -18.88 -8.61
CA ASN A 159 -10.15 -19.83 -7.55
C ASN A 159 -8.66 -19.86 -7.16
N ASN A 160 -7.77 -19.87 -8.14
CA ASN A 160 -6.32 -19.82 -7.92
C ASN A 160 -5.89 -18.49 -7.30
N ALA A 161 -6.44 -17.35 -7.73
CA ALA A 161 -6.14 -16.04 -7.16
C ALA A 161 -6.51 -15.95 -5.67
N VAL A 162 -7.67 -16.50 -5.27
CA VAL A 162 -8.07 -16.59 -3.85
C VAL A 162 -7.10 -17.49 -3.07
N LYS A 163 -6.71 -18.65 -3.62
CA LYS A 163 -5.72 -19.53 -3.00
C LYS A 163 -4.36 -18.85 -2.85
N GLN A 164 -3.91 -18.11 -3.85
CA GLN A 164 -2.66 -17.34 -3.77
C GLN A 164 -2.72 -16.23 -2.71
N ALA A 165 -3.88 -15.56 -2.56
CA ALA A 165 -4.09 -14.60 -1.49
C ALA A 165 -3.95 -15.26 -0.10
N ASP A 166 -4.54 -16.43 0.09
CA ASP A 166 -4.44 -17.20 1.33
C ASP A 166 -2.98 -17.62 1.62
N ASN A 167 -2.22 -18.02 0.60
CA ASN A 167 -0.79 -18.34 0.74
C ASN A 167 0.03 -17.10 1.14
N ARG A 168 -0.20 -15.94 0.51
CA ARG A 168 0.47 -14.69 0.86
C ARG A 168 0.20 -14.27 2.30
N MET A 169 -1.04 -14.40 2.77
CA MET A 169 -1.37 -14.09 4.16
C MET A 169 -0.56 -14.92 5.16
N ARG A 170 -0.37 -16.21 4.87
CA ARG A 170 0.49 -17.07 5.71
C ARG A 170 1.96 -16.68 5.59
N GLN A 171 2.47 -16.52 4.38
CA GLN A 171 3.87 -16.19 4.12
C GLN A 171 4.28 -14.87 4.78
N TRP A 172 3.42 -13.86 4.73
CA TRP A 172 3.68 -12.54 5.32
C TRP A 172 3.22 -12.43 6.78
N THR A 173 2.75 -13.51 7.37
CA THR A 173 2.24 -13.55 8.75
C THR A 173 1.26 -12.41 9.03
N ILE A 174 0.25 -12.26 8.13
CA ILE A 174 -0.74 -11.20 8.23
C ILE A 174 -1.76 -11.53 9.30
N THR A 175 -1.86 -10.70 10.34
CA THR A 175 -2.78 -10.86 11.47
C THR A 175 -3.84 -9.76 11.55
N GLY A 176 -3.71 -8.71 10.74
CA GLY A 176 -4.65 -7.59 10.69
C GLY A 176 -4.62 -6.87 9.34
N VAL A 177 -5.62 -6.02 9.11
CA VAL A 177 -5.72 -5.17 7.91
C VAL A 177 -6.19 -3.76 8.31
N PRO A 178 -5.74 -2.70 7.59
CA PRO A 178 -4.83 -2.76 6.45
C PRO A 178 -3.39 -3.13 6.86
N THR A 179 -2.70 -3.85 5.99
CA THR A 179 -1.26 -4.09 6.09
C THR A 179 -0.64 -3.89 4.71
N LEU A 180 0.48 -3.17 4.65
CA LEU A 180 1.23 -2.99 3.42
C LEU A 180 2.53 -3.79 3.47
N ILE A 181 2.84 -4.48 2.38
CA ILE A 181 4.09 -5.22 2.21
C ILE A 181 4.93 -4.49 1.17
N VAL A 182 6.14 -4.10 1.53
CA VAL A 182 7.06 -3.42 0.62
C VAL A 182 8.17 -4.39 0.21
N ASN A 183 8.31 -4.56 -1.08
CA ASN A 183 9.30 -5.39 -1.78
C ASN A 183 9.42 -6.83 -1.24
N GLY A 184 8.29 -7.38 -0.74
CA GLY A 184 8.25 -8.71 -0.12
C GLY A 184 9.11 -8.86 1.14
N LYS A 185 9.65 -7.77 1.70
CA LYS A 185 10.61 -7.75 2.81
C LYS A 185 10.09 -7.06 4.06
N TYR A 186 9.32 -6.00 3.91
CA TYR A 186 8.88 -5.16 5.02
C TYR A 186 7.37 -5.19 5.15
N LYS A 187 6.90 -5.30 6.40
CA LYS A 187 5.48 -5.27 6.76
C LYS A 187 5.19 -3.99 7.53
N VAL A 188 4.26 -3.18 7.02
CA VAL A 188 3.79 -1.94 7.62
C VAL A 188 2.32 -2.11 8.01
N SER A 189 2.01 -1.96 9.29
CA SER A 189 0.65 -2.08 9.82
C SER A 189 0.33 -0.90 10.74
N GLY A 190 -0.94 -0.59 10.90
CA GLY A 190 -1.38 0.42 11.87
C GLY A 190 -1.00 0.00 13.29
N THR A 191 -0.31 0.89 14.01
CA THR A 191 0.06 0.75 15.42
C THR A 191 -0.32 2.01 16.19
N ARG A 192 -0.04 2.06 17.50
CA ARG A 192 -0.22 3.29 18.26
C ARG A 192 0.69 4.43 17.77
N GLU A 193 1.85 4.10 17.20
CA GLU A 193 2.86 5.06 16.74
C GLU A 193 2.70 5.41 15.25
N VAL A 194 2.11 4.48 14.47
CA VAL A 194 1.82 4.67 13.04
C VAL A 194 0.31 4.60 12.85
N GLY A 195 -0.34 5.76 12.85
CA GLY A 195 -1.76 5.88 12.51
C GLY A 195 -2.04 5.58 11.05
N THR A 196 -3.32 5.41 10.69
CA THR A 196 -3.73 5.17 9.29
C THR A 196 -3.25 6.27 8.34
N ASP A 197 -3.21 7.51 8.81
CA ASP A 197 -2.75 8.70 8.10
C ASP A 197 -1.24 8.70 7.80
N ARG A 198 -0.44 7.98 8.60
CA ARG A 198 1.02 7.90 8.46
C ARG A 198 1.52 6.59 7.85
N LEU A 199 0.62 5.65 7.54
CA LEU A 199 1.03 4.37 6.94
C LEU A 199 1.80 4.55 5.63
N LEU A 200 1.34 5.48 4.78
CA LEU A 200 1.96 5.72 3.49
C LEU A 200 3.31 6.44 3.60
N ASP A 201 3.53 7.26 4.63
CA ASP A 201 4.84 7.90 4.88
C ASP A 201 5.92 6.84 5.17
N VAL A 202 5.56 5.82 5.99
CA VAL A 202 6.45 4.68 6.26
C VAL A 202 6.72 3.87 4.98
N VAL A 203 5.69 3.67 4.17
CA VAL A 203 5.81 2.97 2.87
C VAL A 203 6.72 3.74 1.92
N ASP A 204 6.57 5.06 1.81
CA ASP A 204 7.41 5.91 0.96
C ASP A 204 8.88 5.88 1.41
N PHE A 205 9.14 5.92 2.71
CA PHE A 205 10.48 5.73 3.25
C PHE A 205 11.09 4.38 2.83
N LEU A 206 10.31 3.30 2.89
CA LEU A 206 10.76 1.96 2.50
C LEU A 206 10.93 1.81 0.99
N ILE A 207 10.08 2.44 0.19
CA ILE A 207 10.25 2.53 -1.27
C ILE A 207 11.61 3.17 -1.60
N GLU A 208 11.91 4.32 -1.01
CA GLU A 208 13.18 5.02 -1.26
C GLU A 208 14.41 4.22 -0.75
N LYS A 209 14.25 3.48 0.34
CA LYS A 209 15.28 2.56 0.84
C LYS A 209 15.58 1.44 -0.18
N GLU A 210 14.55 0.79 -0.73
CA GLU A 210 14.72 -0.28 -1.72
C GLU A 210 15.21 0.26 -3.07
N ARG A 211 14.76 1.42 -3.51
CA ARG A 211 15.27 2.07 -4.73
C ARG A 211 16.77 2.34 -4.66
N ARG A 212 17.27 2.84 -3.51
CA ARG A 212 18.71 3.03 -3.30
C ARG A 212 19.48 1.72 -3.32
N PHE A 213 18.91 0.67 -2.75
CA PHE A 213 19.51 -0.67 -2.79
C PHE A 213 19.60 -1.22 -4.21
N LEU A 214 18.52 -1.15 -4.98
CA LEU A 214 18.50 -1.58 -6.38
C LEU A 214 19.51 -0.79 -7.23
N ALA A 215 19.58 0.52 -7.08
CA ALA A 215 20.55 1.36 -7.80
C ALA A 215 22.02 1.07 -7.46
N SER A 216 22.30 0.55 -6.28
CA SER A 216 23.68 0.17 -5.87
C SER A 216 24.09 -1.24 -6.29
N SER A 217 23.16 -2.04 -6.80
CA SER A 217 23.35 -3.44 -7.18
C SER A 217 23.67 -3.63 -8.68
N TYR A 218 23.71 -2.52 -9.42
CA TYR A 218 24.11 -2.41 -10.83
C TYR A 218 25.36 -1.53 -10.97
#